data_bea796e7ff40b01116a1ef0307e92944
#
_entry.id   bea796e7ff40b01116a1ef0307e92944
#
_cell.length_a   1.000
_cell.length_b   1.000
_cell.length_c   1.000
_cell.angle_alpha   90.00
_cell.angle_beta   90.00
_cell.angle_gamma   90.00
#
_symmetry.space_group_name_H-M   'P 1'
#
loop_
_entity.id
_entity.type
_entity.pdbx_description
1 polymer ?
#
loop_
_entity_poly.entity_id
_entity_poly.type
_entity_poly.pdbx_seq_one_letter_code
_entity_poly.pdbx_strand_id
1 'polypeptide(L)'
;MNYLINIGLGFVLSIVLGRLIIPILKRLHAGQSIREDGPQSHLVKSGTPTIGGLIFLASVIITSLVTANFKLSVLMILFSTLAFGAVGFIDDYIKVVMKRNLGLRAYQKLLLQILVAVILIIYQYNSKEIGTELYIPFLKDYRSVGFLYIPFVIFVIVGTVNSVNLT
;
A
#
# COMPACT_ATOMS: atom_id res chain seq x y z
N MET A 1 -14.13 20.94 -3.57
CA MET A 1 -14.70 20.17 -2.43
C MET A 1 -13.71 20.26 -1.29
N ASN A 2 -14.14 20.54 -0.07
CA ASN A 2 -13.22 20.85 1.03
C ASN A 2 -12.42 19.61 1.46
N TYR A 3 -11.09 19.70 1.43
CA TYR A 3 -10.18 18.62 1.90
C TYR A 3 -10.54 18.15 3.31
N LEU A 4 -11.01 19.04 4.17
CA LEU A 4 -11.45 18.74 5.53
C LEU A 4 -12.64 17.75 5.57
N ILE A 5 -13.58 17.87 4.62
CA ILE A 5 -14.71 16.93 4.52
C ILE A 5 -14.20 15.53 4.15
N ASN A 6 -13.27 15.44 3.21
CA ASN A 6 -12.72 14.14 2.78
C ASN A 6 -11.93 13.46 3.91
N ILE A 7 -11.12 14.23 4.63
CA ILE A 7 -10.38 13.74 5.79
C ILE A 7 -11.35 13.29 6.89
N GLY A 8 -12.35 14.11 7.20
CA GLY A 8 -13.38 13.78 8.21
C GLY A 8 -14.18 12.53 7.84
N LEU A 9 -14.59 12.41 6.58
CA LEU A 9 -15.34 11.24 6.09
C LEU A 9 -14.48 9.97 6.18
N GLY A 10 -13.23 10.01 5.69
CA GLY A 10 -12.32 8.87 5.76
C GLY A 10 -12.02 8.44 7.20
N PHE A 11 -11.85 9.40 8.11
CA PHE A 11 -11.64 9.14 9.53
C PHE A 11 -12.84 8.45 10.18
N VAL A 12 -14.06 8.98 9.98
CA VAL A 12 -15.30 8.41 10.51
C VAL A 12 -15.52 7.01 9.94
N LEU A 13 -15.35 6.83 8.63
CA LEU A 13 -15.45 5.52 7.99
C LEU A 13 -14.45 4.52 8.56
N SER A 14 -13.21 4.92 8.81
CA SER A 14 -12.20 4.05 9.41
C SER A 14 -12.59 3.59 10.81
N ILE A 15 -13.17 4.46 11.62
CA ILE A 15 -13.66 4.11 12.96
C ILE A 15 -14.83 3.12 12.88
N VAL A 16 -15.81 3.40 12.01
CA VAL A 16 -17.01 2.55 11.84
C VAL A 16 -16.59 1.18 11.31
N LEU A 17 -15.82 1.13 10.23
CA LEU A 17 -15.33 -0.12 9.65
C LEU A 17 -14.43 -0.88 10.63
N GLY A 18 -13.60 -0.17 11.41
CA GLY A 18 -12.78 -0.77 12.43
C GLY A 18 -13.61 -1.52 13.48
N ARG A 19 -14.69 -0.90 13.96
CA ARG A 19 -15.61 -1.56 14.94
C ARG A 19 -16.28 -2.80 14.37
N LEU A 20 -16.53 -2.84 13.06
CA LEU A 20 -17.17 -3.98 12.38
C LEU A 20 -16.16 -5.08 12.02
N ILE A 21 -15.03 -4.69 11.45
CA ILE A 21 -14.05 -5.63 10.87
C ILE A 21 -13.16 -6.27 11.95
N ILE A 22 -12.71 -5.52 12.96
CA ILE A 22 -11.80 -6.04 13.99
C ILE A 22 -12.37 -7.26 14.73
N PRO A 23 -13.65 -7.26 15.18
CA PRO A 23 -14.22 -8.45 15.82
C PRO A 23 -14.28 -9.66 14.89
N ILE A 24 -14.54 -9.44 13.59
CA ILE A 24 -14.57 -10.51 12.58
C ILE A 24 -13.17 -11.12 12.41
N LEU A 25 -12.14 -10.27 12.28
CA LEU A 25 -10.75 -10.72 12.15
C LEU A 25 -10.29 -11.49 13.40
N LYS A 26 -10.69 -11.04 14.59
CA LYS A 26 -10.41 -11.75 15.85
C LYS A 26 -11.07 -13.14 15.88
N ARG A 27 -12.32 -13.25 15.44
CA ARG A 27 -13.05 -14.54 15.38
C ARG A 27 -12.42 -15.52 14.38
N LEU A 28 -11.88 -15.00 13.28
CA LEU A 28 -11.19 -15.79 12.27
C LEU A 28 -9.78 -16.24 12.73
N HIS A 29 -9.39 -15.94 13.97
CA HIS A 29 -8.04 -16.20 14.49
C HIS A 29 -6.94 -15.65 13.56
N ALA A 30 -7.24 -14.53 12.88
CA ALA A 30 -6.31 -13.84 12.04
C ALA A 30 -5.22 -13.12 12.85
N GLY A 31 -4.77 -13.76 13.93
CA GLY A 31 -3.71 -13.26 14.81
C GLY A 31 -2.33 -13.56 14.23
N GLN A 32 -1.40 -12.67 14.49
CA GLN A 32 -0.01 -12.86 14.12
C GLN A 32 0.57 -14.05 14.88
N SER A 33 1.03 -15.10 14.17
CA SER A 33 1.87 -16.12 14.76
C SER A 33 3.26 -15.51 14.99
N ILE A 34 3.59 -15.27 16.27
CA ILE A 34 4.89 -14.72 16.61
C ILE A 34 5.92 -15.85 16.53
N ARG A 35 7.06 -15.57 15.88
CA ARG A 35 8.21 -16.46 15.92
C ARG A 35 8.73 -16.52 17.35
N GLU A 36 8.92 -17.72 17.87
CA GLU A 36 9.50 -17.95 19.21
C GLU A 36 10.91 -17.37 19.33
N ASP A 37 11.62 -17.26 18.21
CA ASP A 37 12.99 -16.71 18.13
C ASP A 37 13.04 -15.17 17.98
N GLY A 38 11.89 -14.48 18.05
CA GLY A 38 11.80 -13.03 17.86
C GLY A 38 12.06 -12.23 19.15
N PRO A 39 12.33 -10.91 19.04
CA PRO A 39 12.47 -10.03 20.21
C PRO A 39 11.25 -10.12 21.12
N GLN A 40 11.45 -10.16 22.44
CA GLN A 40 10.37 -10.28 23.43
C GLN A 40 9.32 -9.14 23.34
N SER A 41 9.71 -7.97 22.83
CA SER A 41 8.79 -6.86 22.56
C SER A 41 7.67 -7.22 21.55
N HIS A 42 7.88 -8.23 20.72
CA HIS A 42 6.88 -8.71 19.77
C HIS A 42 5.82 -9.61 20.44
N LEU A 43 6.12 -10.22 21.59
CA LEU A 43 5.17 -11.05 22.34
C LEU A 43 3.96 -10.25 22.85
N VAL A 44 4.15 -8.94 23.10
CA VAL A 44 3.05 -8.04 23.50
C VAL A 44 2.01 -7.87 22.39
N LYS A 45 2.40 -8.09 21.14
CA LYS A 45 1.52 -8.03 19.96
C LYS A 45 0.77 -9.34 19.68
N SER A 46 0.96 -10.37 20.53
CA SER A 46 0.26 -11.65 20.40
C SER A 46 -1.25 -11.42 20.47
N GLY A 47 -1.98 -11.97 19.51
CA GLY A 47 -3.43 -11.81 19.42
C GLY A 47 -3.92 -10.52 18.74
N THR A 48 -3.01 -9.62 18.32
CA THR A 48 -3.39 -8.49 17.45
C THR A 48 -3.76 -9.05 16.07
N PRO A 49 -4.97 -8.75 15.55
CA PRO A 49 -5.35 -9.24 14.23
C PRO A 49 -4.46 -8.62 13.15
N THR A 50 -3.93 -9.47 12.29
CA THR A 50 -3.32 -9.07 11.01
C THR A 50 -4.43 -8.68 10.02
N ILE A 51 -4.06 -8.19 8.83
CA ILE A 51 -5.03 -7.81 7.79
C ILE A 51 -5.86 -6.56 8.16
N GLY A 52 -5.48 -5.84 9.21
CA GLY A 52 -6.14 -4.58 9.61
C GLY A 52 -6.11 -3.48 8.54
N GLY A 53 -5.17 -3.56 7.59
CA GLY A 53 -5.08 -2.67 6.44
C GLY A 53 -6.33 -2.64 5.54
N LEU A 54 -7.17 -3.69 5.57
CA LEU A 54 -8.46 -3.70 4.86
C LEU A 54 -9.38 -2.57 5.30
N ILE A 55 -9.32 -2.14 6.57
CA ILE A 55 -10.11 -1.03 7.09
C ILE A 55 -9.75 0.26 6.38
N PHE A 56 -8.44 0.52 6.24
CA PHE A 56 -7.94 1.71 5.52
C PHE A 56 -8.28 1.66 4.04
N LEU A 57 -8.04 0.52 3.38
CA LEU A 57 -8.35 0.35 1.97
C LEU A 57 -9.83 0.60 1.69
N ALA A 58 -10.72 -0.02 2.47
CA ALA A 58 -12.16 0.18 2.33
C ALA A 58 -12.56 1.65 2.57
N SER A 59 -12.00 2.30 3.61
CA SER A 59 -12.29 3.71 3.90
C SER A 59 -11.83 4.63 2.78
N VAL A 60 -10.63 4.42 2.24
CA VAL A 60 -10.09 5.21 1.11
C VAL A 60 -10.94 5.02 -0.13
N ILE A 61 -11.31 3.77 -0.46
CA ILE A 61 -12.14 3.48 -1.63
C ILE A 61 -13.50 4.16 -1.50
N ILE A 62 -14.22 3.96 -0.38
CA ILE A 62 -15.56 4.53 -0.18
C ILE A 62 -15.48 6.06 -0.22
N THR A 63 -14.54 6.66 0.49
CA THR A 63 -14.34 8.11 0.47
C THR A 63 -14.11 8.61 -0.95
N SER A 64 -13.22 7.95 -1.70
CA SER A 64 -12.92 8.34 -3.07
C SER A 64 -14.10 8.17 -4.01
N LEU A 65 -14.89 7.10 -3.89
CA LEU A 65 -16.08 6.87 -4.68
C LEU A 65 -17.14 7.96 -4.47
N VAL A 66 -17.24 8.47 -3.24
CA VAL A 66 -18.23 9.51 -2.89
C VAL A 66 -17.76 10.91 -3.26
N THR A 67 -16.45 11.16 -3.19
CA THR A 67 -15.94 12.55 -3.20
C THR A 67 -15.05 12.88 -4.38
N ALA A 68 -14.49 11.91 -5.09
CA ALA A 68 -13.52 12.16 -6.14
C ALA A 68 -14.17 12.45 -7.49
N ASN A 69 -13.58 13.41 -8.22
CA ASN A 69 -13.75 13.49 -9.66
C ASN A 69 -12.86 12.42 -10.31
N PHE A 70 -13.46 11.45 -10.99
CA PHE A 70 -12.75 10.30 -11.57
C PHE A 70 -11.90 10.70 -12.79
N LYS A 71 -10.90 11.57 -12.58
CA LYS A 71 -9.83 11.78 -13.54
C LYS A 71 -8.93 10.55 -13.58
N LEU A 72 -8.27 10.32 -14.70
CA LEU A 72 -7.38 9.16 -14.87
C LEU A 72 -6.27 9.14 -13.81
N SER A 73 -5.72 10.29 -13.42
CA SER A 73 -4.74 10.42 -12.34
C SER A 73 -5.25 9.89 -10.99
N VAL A 74 -6.52 10.19 -10.64
CA VAL A 74 -7.14 9.69 -9.40
C VAL A 74 -7.33 8.17 -9.48
N LEU A 75 -7.77 7.66 -10.63
CA LEU A 75 -7.91 6.22 -10.85
C LEU A 75 -6.57 5.48 -10.71
N MET A 76 -5.47 6.08 -11.17
CA MET A 76 -4.13 5.50 -11.03
C MET A 76 -3.64 5.51 -9.59
N ILE A 77 -3.97 6.53 -8.81
CA ILE A 77 -3.69 6.56 -7.36
C ILE A 77 -4.50 5.46 -6.65
N LEU A 78 -5.78 5.31 -6.96
CA LEU A 78 -6.62 4.24 -6.40
C LEU A 78 -6.11 2.85 -6.83
N PHE A 79 -5.75 2.70 -8.09
CA PHE A 79 -5.14 1.47 -8.61
C PHE A 79 -3.86 1.11 -7.84
N SER A 80 -2.94 2.07 -7.66
CA SER A 80 -1.70 1.82 -6.92
C SER A 80 -1.98 1.40 -5.46
N THR A 81 -2.89 2.10 -4.79
CA THR A 81 -3.29 1.79 -3.41
C THR A 81 -3.88 0.39 -3.30
N LEU A 82 -4.77 0.02 -4.22
CA LEU A 82 -5.39 -1.30 -4.26
C LEU A 82 -4.40 -2.40 -4.63
N ALA A 83 -3.54 -2.16 -5.62
CA ALA A 83 -2.60 -3.15 -6.10
C ALA A 83 -1.53 -3.48 -5.04
N PHE A 84 -0.91 -2.47 -4.42
CA PHE A 84 0.03 -2.70 -3.33
C PHE A 84 -0.68 -3.25 -2.08
N GLY A 85 -1.90 -2.79 -1.79
CA GLY A 85 -2.74 -3.34 -0.73
C GLY A 85 -3.06 -4.82 -0.95
N ALA A 86 -3.35 -5.23 -2.19
CA ALA A 86 -3.59 -6.63 -2.54
C ALA A 86 -2.34 -7.49 -2.37
N VAL A 87 -1.15 -6.99 -2.74
CA VAL A 87 0.11 -7.71 -2.50
C VAL A 87 0.31 -7.94 -0.99
N GLY A 88 0.09 -6.93 -0.16
CA GLY A 88 0.16 -7.07 1.30
C GLY A 88 -0.91 -8.02 1.85
N PHE A 89 -2.14 -7.92 1.35
CA PHE A 89 -3.23 -8.81 1.74
C PHE A 89 -2.94 -10.28 1.41
N ILE A 90 -2.43 -10.57 0.21
CA ILE A 90 -2.07 -11.94 -0.20
C ILE A 90 -0.95 -12.48 0.71
N ASP A 91 0.05 -11.65 1.02
CA ASP A 91 1.13 -12.02 1.93
C ASP A 91 0.60 -12.42 3.31
N ASP A 92 -0.28 -11.59 3.89
CA ASP A 92 -0.89 -11.84 5.19
C ASP A 92 -1.89 -13.01 5.15
N TYR A 93 -2.67 -13.14 4.08
CA TYR A 93 -3.61 -14.25 3.89
C TYR A 93 -2.89 -15.60 3.88
N ILE A 94 -1.75 -15.69 3.17
CA ILE A 94 -0.93 -16.92 3.15
C ILE A 94 -0.42 -17.25 4.56
N LYS A 95 0.00 -16.23 5.32
CA LYS A 95 0.47 -16.45 6.71
C LYS A 95 -0.62 -16.96 7.62
N VAL A 96 -1.81 -16.34 7.56
CA VAL A 96 -2.91 -16.59 8.49
C VAL A 96 -3.70 -17.85 8.12
N VAL A 97 -4.15 -17.94 6.86
CA VAL A 97 -5.07 -19.01 6.42
C VAL A 97 -4.31 -20.27 6.05
N MET A 98 -3.19 -20.12 5.34
CA MET A 98 -2.37 -21.27 4.95
C MET A 98 -1.35 -21.68 6.03
N LYS A 99 -1.34 -20.97 7.17
CA LYS A 99 -0.43 -21.23 8.32
C LYS A 99 1.04 -21.31 7.90
N ARG A 100 1.41 -20.51 6.91
CA ARG A 100 2.77 -20.46 6.37
C ARG A 100 3.50 -19.23 6.92
N ASN A 101 4.38 -19.41 7.90
CA ASN A 101 5.05 -18.35 8.66
C ASN A 101 5.75 -17.28 7.82
N LEU A 102 6.15 -17.58 6.59
CA LEU A 102 6.89 -16.67 5.72
C LEU A 102 6.04 -15.90 4.71
N GLY A 103 4.72 -16.21 4.58
CA GLY A 103 3.87 -15.56 3.57
C GLY A 103 4.35 -15.83 2.14
N LEU A 104 4.33 -14.80 1.30
CA LEU A 104 4.95 -14.82 -0.02
C LEU A 104 6.47 -14.97 0.09
N ARG A 105 7.08 -15.71 -0.83
CA ARG A 105 8.54 -15.71 -0.94
C ARG A 105 9.02 -14.32 -1.36
N ALA A 106 10.20 -13.89 -0.87
CA ALA A 106 10.74 -12.55 -1.12
C ALA A 106 10.73 -12.16 -2.61
N TYR A 107 11.14 -13.10 -3.50
CA TYR A 107 11.14 -12.84 -4.94
C TYR A 107 9.72 -12.70 -5.53
N GLN A 108 8.72 -13.44 -5.02
CA GLN A 108 7.33 -13.33 -5.48
C GLN A 108 6.74 -11.97 -5.12
N LYS A 109 6.97 -11.52 -3.89
CA LYS A 109 6.56 -10.21 -3.42
C LYS A 109 7.21 -9.09 -4.25
N LEU A 110 8.53 -9.21 -4.47
CA LEU A 110 9.29 -8.26 -5.27
C LEU A 110 8.78 -8.19 -6.71
N LEU A 111 8.53 -9.34 -7.37
CA LEU A 111 8.01 -9.39 -8.73
C LEU A 111 6.65 -8.72 -8.86
N LEU A 112 5.71 -8.98 -7.93
CA LEU A 112 4.41 -8.33 -7.91
C LEU A 112 4.52 -6.82 -7.73
N GLN A 113 5.40 -6.35 -6.84
CA GLN A 113 5.64 -4.92 -6.63
C GLN A 113 6.25 -4.25 -7.87
N ILE A 114 7.23 -4.90 -8.53
CA ILE A 114 7.82 -4.40 -9.77
C ILE A 114 6.77 -4.32 -10.86
N LEU A 115 5.91 -5.33 -11.00
CA LEU A 115 4.83 -5.33 -11.99
C LEU A 115 3.90 -4.12 -11.80
N VAL A 116 3.47 -3.86 -10.58
CA VAL A 116 2.65 -2.67 -10.26
C VAL A 116 3.41 -1.39 -10.58
N ALA A 117 4.68 -1.29 -10.19
CA ALA A 117 5.52 -0.12 -10.47
C ALA A 117 5.67 0.12 -11.98
N VAL A 118 5.87 -0.92 -12.78
CA VAL A 118 5.97 -0.82 -14.25
C VAL A 118 4.67 -0.28 -14.85
N ILE A 119 3.50 -0.76 -14.41
CA ILE A 119 2.21 -0.24 -14.88
C ILE A 119 2.09 1.27 -14.59
N LEU A 120 2.46 1.70 -13.39
CA LEU A 120 2.43 3.11 -13.02
C LEU A 120 3.39 3.95 -13.86
N ILE A 121 4.58 3.43 -14.15
CA ILE A 121 5.56 4.11 -14.99
C ILE A 121 5.08 4.23 -16.43
N ILE A 122 4.50 3.18 -17.01
CA ILE A 122 3.91 3.22 -18.34
C ILE A 122 2.83 4.31 -18.41
N TYR A 123 1.97 4.39 -17.41
CA TYR A 123 0.98 5.47 -17.32
C TYR A 123 1.65 6.84 -17.26
N GLN A 124 2.63 7.01 -16.38
CA GLN A 124 3.32 8.29 -16.19
C GLN A 124 4.08 8.72 -17.46
N TYR A 125 4.75 7.78 -18.11
CA TYR A 125 5.51 8.06 -19.35
C TYR A 125 4.60 8.53 -20.49
N ASN A 126 3.38 8.01 -20.55
CA ASN A 126 2.38 8.41 -21.55
C ASN A 126 1.57 9.64 -21.15
N SER A 127 1.67 10.08 -19.89
CA SER A 127 0.95 11.23 -19.39
C SER A 127 1.69 12.53 -19.71
N LYS A 128 1.04 13.41 -20.47
CA LYS A 128 1.56 14.75 -20.76
C LYS A 128 1.58 15.68 -19.55
N GLU A 129 0.82 15.35 -18.51
CA GLU A 129 0.66 16.19 -17.31
C GLU A 129 1.78 15.98 -16.29
N ILE A 130 2.37 14.78 -16.22
CA ILE A 130 3.30 14.41 -15.13
C ILE A 130 4.76 14.52 -15.59
N GLY A 131 5.06 14.14 -16.87
CA GLY A 131 6.42 14.16 -17.39
C GLY A 131 7.36 13.11 -16.76
N THR A 132 8.60 13.10 -17.20
CA THR A 132 9.68 12.19 -16.76
C THR A 132 10.92 12.94 -16.27
N GLU A 133 10.78 14.23 -15.98
CA GLU A 133 11.86 15.04 -15.44
C GLU A 133 11.91 14.94 -13.93
N LEU A 134 13.12 14.87 -13.37
CA LEU A 134 13.35 14.87 -11.95
C LEU A 134 13.78 16.27 -11.48
N TYR A 135 13.13 16.77 -10.45
CA TYR A 135 13.60 17.96 -9.76
C TYR A 135 14.83 17.61 -8.92
N ILE A 136 15.96 18.26 -9.20
CA ILE A 136 17.21 18.08 -8.45
C ILE A 136 17.35 19.25 -7.48
N PRO A 137 17.17 19.03 -6.15
CA PRO A 137 17.14 20.12 -5.17
C PRO A 137 18.42 20.99 -5.16
N PHE A 138 19.58 20.37 -5.37
CA PHE A 138 20.87 21.07 -5.37
C PHE A 138 21.04 22.00 -6.58
N LEU A 139 20.49 21.62 -7.73
CA LEU A 139 20.50 22.42 -8.95
C LEU A 139 19.31 23.37 -9.06
N LYS A 140 18.31 23.21 -8.21
CA LYS A 140 17.04 23.93 -8.21
C LYS A 140 16.36 23.91 -9.60
N ASP A 141 16.52 22.83 -10.31
CA ASP A 141 16.09 22.70 -11.71
C ASP A 141 15.57 21.30 -12.00
N TYR A 142 14.72 21.20 -13.03
CA TYR A 142 14.23 19.93 -13.56
C TYR A 142 15.20 19.40 -14.62
N ARG A 143 15.56 18.12 -14.50
CA ARG A 143 16.46 17.46 -15.44
C ARG A 143 15.88 16.17 -15.95
N SER A 144 15.98 15.98 -17.25
CA SER A 144 15.70 14.70 -17.87
C SER A 144 16.86 13.75 -17.60
N VAL A 145 16.56 12.61 -16.98
CA VAL A 145 17.54 11.52 -16.75
C VAL A 145 17.42 10.41 -17.80
N GLY A 146 16.63 10.65 -18.84
CA GLY A 146 16.44 9.73 -19.95
C GLY A 146 15.95 8.34 -19.50
N PHE A 147 16.54 7.29 -20.07
CA PHE A 147 16.14 5.91 -19.79
C PHE A 147 16.40 5.47 -18.33
N LEU A 148 17.29 6.16 -17.60
CA LEU A 148 17.56 5.88 -16.19
C LEU A 148 16.36 6.22 -15.29
N TYR A 149 15.42 7.02 -15.78
CA TYR A 149 14.18 7.35 -15.06
C TYR A 149 13.42 6.08 -14.66
N ILE A 150 13.28 5.13 -15.57
CA ILE A 150 12.48 3.90 -15.33
C ILE A 150 13.04 3.07 -14.17
N PRO A 151 14.30 2.60 -14.19
CA PRO A 151 14.84 1.81 -13.09
C PRO A 151 14.91 2.60 -11.78
N PHE A 152 15.14 3.91 -11.84
CA PHE A 152 15.16 4.77 -10.68
C PHE A 152 13.79 4.83 -10.00
N VAL A 153 12.71 5.05 -10.74
CA VAL A 153 11.36 5.11 -10.18
C VAL A 153 10.92 3.75 -9.64
N ILE A 154 11.24 2.64 -10.34
CA ILE A 154 11.00 1.29 -9.81
C ILE A 154 11.69 1.12 -8.46
N PHE A 155 12.97 1.48 -8.37
CA PHE A 155 13.74 1.40 -7.14
C PHE A 155 13.11 2.20 -6.01
N VAL A 156 12.70 3.44 -6.29
CA VAL A 156 12.06 4.32 -5.29
C VAL A 156 10.73 3.74 -4.81
N ILE A 157 9.85 3.31 -5.73
CA ILE A 157 8.55 2.75 -5.38
C ILE A 157 8.72 1.47 -4.54
N VAL A 158 9.49 0.51 -5.05
CA VAL A 158 9.68 -0.79 -4.40
C VAL A 158 10.43 -0.62 -3.08
N GLY A 159 11.46 0.24 -3.06
CA GLY A 159 12.20 0.56 -1.85
C GLY A 159 11.31 1.15 -0.77
N THR A 160 10.48 2.13 -1.11
CA THR A 160 9.54 2.77 -0.18
C THR A 160 8.53 1.78 0.39
N VAL A 161 7.89 0.98 -0.48
CA VAL A 161 6.89 -0.03 -0.06
C VAL A 161 7.51 -1.05 0.90
N ASN A 162 8.73 -1.52 0.62
CA ASN A 162 9.38 -2.49 1.50
C ASN A 162 9.89 -1.85 2.79
N SER A 163 10.39 -0.61 2.77
CA SER A 163 10.82 0.11 3.98
C SER A 163 9.66 0.29 4.97
N VAL A 164 8.49 0.72 4.49
CA VAL A 164 7.28 0.84 5.33
C VAL A 164 6.83 -0.52 5.88
N ASN A 165 7.03 -1.60 5.12
CA ASN A 165 6.64 -2.95 5.57
C ASN A 165 7.61 -3.55 6.62
N LEU A 166 8.83 -3.00 6.76
CA LEU A 166 9.81 -3.45 7.75
C LEU A 166 9.65 -2.77 9.11
N THR A 167 8.92 -1.68 9.18
CA THR A 167 8.62 -0.95 10.43
C THR A 167 7.35 -1.48 11.08
#